data_a642acb7575394d9c18c5435ead4d4b2
#
_entry.id   a642acb7575394d9c18c5435ead4d4b2
#
_cell.length_a   1.000
_cell.length_b   1.000
_cell.length_c   1.000
_cell.angle_alpha   90.00
_cell.angle_beta   90.00
_cell.angle_gamma   90.00
#
_symmetry.space_group_name_H-M   'P 1'
#
loop_
_entity.id
_entity.type
_entity.pdbx_description
1 polymer ?
#
loop_
_entity_poly.entity_id
_entity_poly.type
_entity_poly.pdbx_seq_one_letter_code
_entity_poly.pdbx_strand_id
1 'polypeptide(L)'
;MRYATAIVLAFVLGAAAVFGWNAWHPSLHVSSTPVRVAAAPPSSSPAEIPGPRSAEAPTSLLPDQGWPADAPTPEQVMVAQPELLHRELAQLKPRTSGRVNLYAIAFAGDGGENVFRNEAEYFEKLFAQRFHEAGHVIVLENNPASLTTRPLADWSNLETALDAVAAKMDPKQDILLLYFTTHGSEDHTLLVDMDPLPLDQIGARDLPGILGEHPFRHKVVIVNACYSGGFIPPLRGPGTMIITAA
;
A
#
# COMPACT_ATOMS: atom_id res chain seq x y z
N MET A 1 -27.01 7.85 3.43
CA MET A 1 -26.39 9.19 3.35
C MET A 1 -25.64 9.65 4.61
N ARG A 2 -26.17 9.40 5.83
CA ARG A 2 -25.53 9.88 7.09
C ARG A 2 -24.16 9.25 7.41
N TYR A 3 -23.87 8.04 6.95
CA TYR A 3 -22.60 7.33 7.23
C TYR A 3 -21.46 7.72 6.29
N ALA A 4 -21.75 8.00 5.02
CA ALA A 4 -20.73 8.47 4.06
C ALA A 4 -20.10 9.80 4.52
N THR A 5 -20.93 10.70 5.08
CA THR A 5 -20.47 11.99 5.62
C THR A 5 -19.56 11.79 6.87
N ALA A 6 -19.85 10.80 7.71
CA ALA A 6 -19.05 10.51 8.90
C ALA A 6 -17.66 9.92 8.56
N ILE A 7 -17.59 9.08 7.51
CA ILE A 7 -16.33 8.52 7.03
C ILE A 7 -15.41 9.63 6.51
N VAL A 8 -15.92 10.52 5.67
CA VAL A 8 -15.17 11.66 5.13
C VAL A 8 -14.68 12.60 6.25
N LEU A 9 -15.51 12.87 7.26
CA LEU A 9 -15.13 13.76 8.37
C LEU A 9 -14.02 13.16 9.25
N ALA A 10 -14.04 11.86 9.51
CA ALA A 10 -13.03 11.19 10.33
C ALA A 10 -11.64 11.17 9.66
N PHE A 11 -11.58 11.00 8.33
CA PHE A 11 -10.34 11.02 7.58
C PHE A 11 -9.79 12.44 7.37
N VAL A 12 -10.64 13.43 7.12
CA VAL A 12 -10.23 14.84 6.98
C VAL A 12 -9.64 15.37 8.28
N LEU A 13 -10.18 15.00 9.44
CA LEU A 13 -9.63 15.40 10.74
C LEU A 13 -8.32 14.68 11.08
N GLY A 14 -8.14 13.43 10.65
CA GLY A 14 -6.89 12.69 10.78
C GLY A 14 -5.76 13.26 9.92
N ALA A 15 -6.03 13.57 8.66
CA ALA A 15 -5.08 14.20 7.75
C ALA A 15 -4.65 15.60 8.22
N ALA A 16 -5.57 16.41 8.77
CA ALA A 16 -5.25 17.72 9.31
C ALA A 16 -4.28 17.68 10.52
N ALA A 17 -4.32 16.60 11.32
CA ALA A 17 -3.41 16.44 12.46
C ALA A 17 -1.97 16.14 12.00
N VAL A 18 -1.77 15.40 10.90
CA VAL A 18 -0.46 15.11 10.33
C VAL A 18 0.14 16.34 9.64
N PHE A 19 -0.66 17.13 8.93
CA PHE A 19 -0.21 18.39 8.31
C PHE A 19 0.13 19.47 9.36
N GLY A 20 -0.59 19.52 10.48
CA GLY A 20 -0.32 20.47 11.56
C GLY A 20 1.01 20.20 12.28
N TRP A 21 1.44 18.95 12.38
CA TRP A 21 2.71 18.56 13.00
C TRP A 21 3.92 19.01 12.17
N ASN A 22 3.87 18.89 10.84
CA ASN A 22 4.95 19.32 9.95
C ASN A 22 5.10 20.85 9.83
N ALA A 23 4.05 21.62 10.07
CA ALA A 23 4.11 23.09 9.99
C ALA A 23 4.80 23.74 11.19
N TRP A 24 5.05 23.00 12.28
CA TRP A 24 5.63 23.57 13.51
C TRP A 24 7.12 23.27 13.72
N HIS A 25 7.78 22.57 12.79
CA HIS A 25 9.22 22.39 12.80
C HIS A 25 9.87 23.27 11.73
N PRO A 26 10.53 24.38 12.09
CA PRO A 26 11.20 25.22 11.10
C PRO A 26 12.39 24.48 10.51
N SER A 27 12.35 24.26 9.19
CA SER A 27 13.46 23.71 8.40
C SER A 27 14.68 24.61 8.53
N LEU A 28 15.81 24.07 8.95
CA LEU A 28 17.09 24.74 8.93
C LEU A 28 17.49 25.04 7.47
N HIS A 29 17.48 26.31 7.12
CA HIS A 29 17.99 26.77 5.83
C HIS A 29 19.49 26.56 5.76
N VAL A 30 19.93 25.61 4.94
CA VAL A 30 21.34 25.51 4.50
C VAL A 30 21.53 26.49 3.38
N SER A 31 22.25 27.58 3.64
CA SER A 31 22.67 28.55 2.61
C SER A 31 23.65 27.89 1.64
N SER A 32 23.25 27.72 0.39
CA SER A 32 24.12 27.31 -0.70
C SER A 32 24.86 28.52 -1.26
N THR A 33 26.15 28.61 -0.97
CA THR A 33 27.07 29.54 -1.63
C THR A 33 27.43 29.00 -3.03
N PRO A 34 27.38 29.79 -4.11
CA PRO A 34 27.74 29.29 -5.43
C PRO A 34 29.25 29.11 -5.55
N VAL A 35 29.68 27.87 -5.84
CA VAL A 35 31.08 27.56 -6.20
C VAL A 35 31.35 28.00 -7.63
N ARG A 36 32.30 28.90 -7.77
CA ARG A 36 32.80 29.40 -9.06
C ARG A 36 33.68 28.32 -9.72
N VAL A 37 33.22 27.74 -10.82
CA VAL A 37 33.98 26.76 -11.59
C VAL A 37 35.02 27.53 -12.44
N ALA A 38 36.32 27.26 -12.19
CA ALA A 38 37.40 27.73 -13.02
C ALA A 38 37.57 26.80 -14.21
N ALA A 39 37.78 27.41 -15.40
CA ALA A 39 37.98 26.67 -16.63
C ALA A 39 39.33 25.94 -16.63
N ALA A 40 39.37 24.68 -17.05
CA ALA A 40 40.56 23.89 -17.26
C ALA A 40 41.03 23.95 -18.73
N PRO A 41 42.35 23.90 -19.00
CA PRO A 41 42.90 23.97 -20.36
C PRO A 41 42.82 22.63 -21.11
N PRO A 42 42.92 22.62 -22.45
CA PRO A 42 42.81 21.41 -23.26
C PRO A 42 44.09 20.57 -23.20
N SER A 43 43.96 19.28 -22.99
CA SER A 43 45.02 18.31 -23.12
C SER A 43 44.62 17.20 -24.09
N SER A 44 45.43 17.04 -25.11
CA SER A 44 45.36 16.01 -26.13
C SER A 44 46.14 14.77 -25.70
N SER A 45 45.54 13.58 -25.83
CA SER A 45 46.18 12.35 -26.34
C SER A 45 45.23 11.17 -26.31
N PRO A 46 45.28 10.27 -27.30
CA PRO A 46 44.34 9.14 -27.38
C PRO A 46 44.81 8.03 -26.47
N ALA A 47 43.91 7.59 -25.57
CA ALA A 47 44.15 6.43 -24.71
C ALA A 47 43.16 5.31 -25.03
N GLU A 48 43.75 4.22 -25.36
CA GLU A 48 43.39 2.81 -25.20
C GLU A 48 41.95 2.50 -24.75
N ILE A 49 41.22 1.72 -25.55
CA ILE A 49 39.87 1.19 -25.26
C ILE A 49 40.02 0.07 -24.23
N PRO A 50 39.52 0.24 -23.01
CA PRO A 50 39.36 -0.87 -22.06
C PRO A 50 38.12 -1.70 -22.45
N GLY A 51 38.28 -3.04 -22.41
CA GLY A 51 37.23 -4.01 -22.67
C GLY A 51 36.01 -3.87 -21.74
N PRO A 52 34.91 -4.61 -22.01
CA PRO A 52 33.66 -4.42 -21.34
C PRO A 52 33.82 -4.70 -19.85
N ARG A 53 33.70 -3.64 -19.03
CA ARG A 53 33.49 -3.76 -17.60
C ARG A 53 32.05 -4.24 -17.43
N SER A 54 31.90 -5.34 -16.70
CA SER A 54 30.61 -5.74 -16.14
C SER A 54 29.96 -4.52 -15.49
N ALA A 55 28.76 -4.18 -15.93
CA ALA A 55 27.97 -3.16 -15.30
C ALA A 55 27.65 -3.63 -13.88
N GLU A 56 28.32 -3.04 -12.89
CA GLU A 56 27.84 -3.13 -11.51
C GLU A 56 26.49 -2.42 -11.46
N ALA A 57 25.47 -3.16 -11.01
CA ALA A 57 24.17 -2.59 -10.72
C ALA A 57 24.31 -1.41 -9.75
N PRO A 58 23.51 -0.35 -9.86
CA PRO A 58 23.57 0.77 -8.94
C PRO A 58 23.36 0.27 -7.51
N THR A 59 24.36 0.43 -6.68
CA THR A 59 24.29 0.15 -5.24
C THR A 59 23.18 1.01 -4.65
N SER A 60 22.14 0.37 -4.12
CA SER A 60 21.07 0.99 -3.37
C SER A 60 21.67 1.88 -2.28
N LEU A 61 21.29 3.16 -2.26
CA LEU A 61 21.73 4.12 -1.24
C LEU A 61 20.97 4.02 0.09
N LEU A 62 20.09 3.05 0.21
CA LEU A 62 19.40 2.73 1.46
C LEU A 62 20.23 1.70 2.25
N PRO A 63 20.27 1.77 3.59
CA PRO A 63 20.86 0.71 4.38
C PRO A 63 20.20 -0.59 3.99
N ASP A 64 20.98 -1.57 3.55
CA ASP A 64 20.58 -2.93 3.28
C ASP A 64 19.89 -3.50 4.54
N GLN A 65 18.57 -3.36 4.61
CA GLN A 65 17.76 -4.06 5.58
C GLN A 65 17.55 -5.47 5.05
N GLY A 66 18.66 -6.21 4.90
CA GLY A 66 18.66 -7.55 4.39
C GLY A 66 17.62 -8.43 5.11
N TRP A 67 17.20 -9.49 4.44
CA TRP A 67 16.28 -10.47 5.02
C TRP A 67 16.70 -10.87 6.44
N PRO A 68 15.82 -10.83 7.46
CA PRO A 68 16.20 -11.09 8.85
C PRO A 68 16.84 -12.48 9.01
N ALA A 69 17.97 -12.57 9.68
CA ALA A 69 18.75 -13.81 9.78
C ALA A 69 18.00 -14.94 10.50
N ASP A 70 17.06 -14.61 11.35
CA ASP A 70 16.21 -15.51 12.14
C ASP A 70 14.80 -15.70 11.56
N ALA A 71 14.47 -15.02 10.45
CA ALA A 71 13.20 -15.20 9.74
C ALA A 71 13.18 -16.53 8.98
N PRO A 72 11.98 -17.07 8.66
CA PRO A 72 11.83 -18.14 7.68
C PRO A 72 12.47 -17.75 6.34
N THR A 73 12.96 -18.72 5.58
CA THR A 73 13.49 -18.43 4.23
C THR A 73 12.40 -17.84 3.33
N PRO A 74 12.76 -17.08 2.27
CA PRO A 74 11.78 -16.57 1.30
C PRO A 74 10.85 -17.66 0.76
N GLU A 75 11.37 -18.84 0.44
CA GLU A 75 10.58 -19.99 0.01
C GLU A 75 9.56 -20.42 1.08
N GLN A 76 10.00 -20.54 2.33
CA GLN A 76 9.11 -20.90 3.44
C GLN A 76 8.00 -19.87 3.65
N VAL A 77 8.30 -18.57 3.51
CA VAL A 77 7.30 -17.52 3.58
C VAL A 77 6.26 -17.67 2.48
N MET A 78 6.67 -17.90 1.24
CA MET A 78 5.74 -18.11 0.12
C MET A 78 4.88 -19.37 0.31
N VAL A 79 5.47 -20.46 0.74
CA VAL A 79 4.74 -21.73 1.00
C VAL A 79 3.73 -21.58 2.15
N ALA A 80 3.99 -20.72 3.12
CA ALA A 80 3.10 -20.46 4.26
C ALA A 80 1.90 -19.56 3.92
N GLN A 81 1.89 -18.85 2.78
CA GLN A 81 0.84 -17.87 2.45
C GLN A 81 -0.58 -18.44 2.45
N PRO A 82 -0.86 -19.62 1.87
CA PRO A 82 -2.22 -20.16 1.89
C PRO A 82 -2.76 -20.36 3.30
N GLU A 83 -1.93 -20.80 4.24
CA GLU A 83 -2.34 -21.02 5.62
C GLU A 83 -2.50 -19.70 6.40
N LEU A 84 -1.59 -18.74 6.17
CA LEU A 84 -1.68 -17.41 6.77
C LEU A 84 -2.95 -16.70 6.32
N LEU A 85 -3.21 -16.70 5.01
CA LEU A 85 -4.41 -16.12 4.42
C LEU A 85 -5.67 -16.83 4.93
N HIS A 86 -5.69 -18.15 4.95
CA HIS A 86 -6.83 -18.92 5.47
C HIS A 86 -7.16 -18.54 6.93
N ARG A 87 -6.15 -18.38 7.78
CA ARG A 87 -6.34 -17.95 9.19
C ARG A 87 -6.90 -16.53 9.28
N GLU A 88 -6.43 -15.62 8.45
CA GLU A 88 -6.93 -14.24 8.39
C GLU A 88 -8.40 -14.22 7.92
N LEU A 89 -8.71 -14.92 6.83
CA LEU A 89 -10.06 -15.02 6.29
C LEU A 89 -11.05 -15.72 7.23
N ALA A 90 -10.59 -16.67 8.03
CA ALA A 90 -11.43 -17.37 9.03
C ALA A 90 -11.95 -16.42 10.12
N GLN A 91 -11.30 -15.27 10.34
CA GLN A 91 -11.74 -14.26 11.29
C GLN A 91 -12.84 -13.35 10.71
N LEU A 92 -13.06 -13.38 9.38
CA LEU A 92 -14.03 -12.54 8.70
C LEU A 92 -15.47 -12.94 9.08
N LYS A 93 -16.16 -12.06 9.79
CA LYS A 93 -17.51 -12.28 10.27
C LYS A 93 -18.56 -12.12 9.16
N PRO A 94 -19.68 -12.85 9.24
CA PRO A 94 -20.79 -12.62 8.34
C PRO A 94 -21.43 -11.25 8.60
N ARG A 95 -22.16 -10.75 7.61
CA ARG A 95 -22.93 -9.52 7.72
C ARG A 95 -24.02 -9.57 8.80
N THR A 96 -24.27 -8.43 9.42
CA THR A 96 -25.44 -8.23 10.29
C THR A 96 -26.64 -7.87 9.42
N SER A 97 -27.71 -8.64 9.54
CA SER A 97 -28.95 -8.38 8.80
C SER A 97 -29.62 -7.07 9.22
N GLY A 98 -30.34 -6.44 8.30
CA GLY A 98 -31.13 -5.23 8.57
C GLY A 98 -30.35 -3.92 8.61
N ARG A 99 -29.04 -3.96 8.33
CA ARG A 99 -28.20 -2.76 8.21
C ARG A 99 -27.22 -2.86 7.04
N VAL A 100 -26.67 -1.73 6.63
CA VAL A 100 -25.50 -1.66 5.74
C VAL A 100 -24.27 -2.03 6.56
N ASN A 101 -23.50 -3.02 6.10
CA ASN A 101 -22.24 -3.42 6.72
C ASN A 101 -21.07 -2.83 5.92
N LEU A 102 -19.95 -2.60 6.61
CA LEU A 102 -18.71 -2.21 6.01
C LEU A 102 -17.74 -3.38 6.06
N TYR A 103 -17.16 -3.74 4.93
CA TYR A 103 -16.05 -4.68 4.85
C TYR A 103 -14.83 -3.96 4.31
N ALA A 104 -13.66 -4.30 4.82
CA ALA A 104 -12.44 -3.63 4.40
C ALA A 104 -11.30 -4.59 4.15
N ILE A 105 -10.41 -4.17 3.24
CA ILE A 105 -9.10 -4.78 3.04
C ILE A 105 -8.07 -3.65 3.20
N ALA A 106 -7.14 -3.80 4.15
CA ALA A 106 -5.98 -2.95 4.32
C ALA A 106 -4.79 -3.63 3.66
N PHE A 107 -4.09 -2.91 2.80
CA PHE A 107 -2.96 -3.40 2.00
C PHE A 107 -1.75 -2.51 2.23
N ALA A 108 -0.74 -3.01 2.96
CA ALA A 108 0.54 -2.34 3.20
C ALA A 108 1.61 -2.95 2.28
N GLY A 109 1.89 -2.27 1.16
CA GLY A 109 2.65 -2.85 0.04
C GLY A 109 4.15 -2.92 0.24
N ASP A 110 4.76 -1.99 0.99
CA ASP A 110 6.22 -1.92 1.14
C ASP A 110 6.68 -2.46 2.50
N GLY A 111 7.51 -3.50 2.46
CA GLY A 111 8.13 -4.13 3.63
C GLY A 111 9.37 -3.43 4.14
N GLY A 112 9.95 -2.51 3.39
CA GLY A 112 11.15 -1.77 3.78
C GLY A 112 10.92 -0.74 4.89
N GLU A 113 9.68 -0.29 5.09
CA GLU A 113 9.35 0.73 6.08
C GLU A 113 8.20 0.31 7.00
N ASN A 114 8.42 0.45 8.31
CA ASN A 114 7.41 0.10 9.32
C ASN A 114 6.15 0.99 9.29
N VAL A 115 6.19 2.14 8.63
CA VAL A 115 5.07 3.09 8.58
C VAL A 115 3.85 2.45 7.94
N PHE A 116 4.01 1.72 6.84
CA PHE A 116 2.91 1.13 6.10
C PHE A 116 2.19 0.02 6.89
N ARG A 117 2.96 -0.89 7.51
CA ARG A 117 2.41 -1.86 8.47
C ARG A 117 1.64 -1.17 9.59
N ASN A 118 2.26 -0.17 10.24
CA ASN A 118 1.64 0.54 11.36
C ASN A 118 0.33 1.21 10.96
N GLU A 119 0.24 1.73 9.73
CA GLU A 119 -0.99 2.32 9.19
C GLU A 119 -2.07 1.28 8.94
N ALA A 120 -1.74 0.12 8.36
CA ALA A 120 -2.69 -0.96 8.14
C ALA A 120 -3.24 -1.54 9.45
N GLU A 121 -2.37 -1.78 10.44
CA GLU A 121 -2.79 -2.22 11.79
C GLU A 121 -3.61 -1.14 12.54
N TYR A 122 -3.26 0.14 12.37
CA TYR A 122 -4.04 1.24 12.94
C TYR A 122 -5.41 1.33 12.27
N PHE A 123 -5.48 1.15 10.95
CA PHE A 123 -6.74 1.11 10.21
C PHE A 123 -7.66 0.01 10.73
N GLU A 124 -7.17 -1.21 10.96
CA GLU A 124 -7.93 -2.30 11.54
C GLU A 124 -8.50 -1.91 12.92
N LYS A 125 -7.68 -1.34 13.81
CA LYS A 125 -8.09 -0.85 15.14
C LYS A 125 -9.14 0.26 15.03
N LEU A 126 -8.95 1.21 14.12
CA LEU A 126 -9.88 2.30 13.87
C LEU A 126 -11.23 1.76 13.39
N PHE A 127 -11.21 0.78 12.48
CA PHE A 127 -12.40 0.17 11.92
C PHE A 127 -13.25 -0.49 13.00
N ALA A 128 -12.60 -1.26 13.88
CA ALA A 128 -13.26 -1.88 15.03
C ALA A 128 -13.85 -0.87 16.01
N GLN A 129 -13.10 0.19 16.33
CA GLN A 129 -13.47 1.15 17.38
C GLN A 129 -14.49 2.20 16.92
N ARG A 130 -14.35 2.70 15.69
CA ARG A 130 -15.15 3.82 15.17
C ARG A 130 -16.36 3.40 14.39
N PHE A 131 -16.24 2.32 13.61
CA PHE A 131 -17.34 1.80 12.80
C PHE A 131 -18.08 0.64 13.47
N HIS A 132 -17.54 0.09 14.58
CA HIS A 132 -18.08 -1.07 15.28
C HIS A 132 -18.18 -2.31 14.37
N GLU A 133 -17.26 -2.43 13.41
CA GLU A 133 -17.17 -3.52 12.44
C GLU A 133 -15.97 -4.44 12.72
N ALA A 134 -15.71 -4.72 13.99
CA ALA A 134 -14.67 -5.66 14.40
C ALA A 134 -14.85 -7.04 13.76
N GLY A 135 -13.84 -7.53 13.04
CA GLY A 135 -13.90 -8.77 12.28
C GLY A 135 -14.49 -8.62 10.86
N HIS A 136 -14.58 -7.40 10.33
CA HIS A 136 -14.89 -7.12 8.93
C HIS A 136 -13.71 -6.52 8.18
N VAL A 137 -12.49 -6.65 8.71
CA VAL A 137 -11.26 -6.16 8.09
C VAL A 137 -10.33 -7.34 7.84
N ILE A 138 -9.73 -7.38 6.66
CA ILE A 138 -8.61 -8.24 6.30
C ILE A 138 -7.38 -7.35 6.19
N VAL A 139 -6.28 -7.76 6.81
CA VAL A 139 -4.99 -7.05 6.74
C VAL A 139 -4.01 -7.90 5.94
N LEU A 140 -3.52 -7.32 4.83
CA LEU A 140 -2.43 -7.84 4.02
C LEU A 140 -1.24 -6.88 4.19
N GLU A 141 -0.09 -7.39 4.63
CA GLU A 141 1.03 -6.50 4.92
C GLU A 141 2.39 -7.13 4.63
N ASN A 142 3.26 -6.36 4.02
CA ASN A 142 4.66 -6.68 3.82
C ASN A 142 5.48 -6.04 4.93
N ASN A 143 6.02 -6.86 5.82
CA ASN A 143 6.93 -6.40 6.86
C ASN A 143 7.72 -7.57 7.45
N PRO A 144 9.04 -7.39 7.72
CA PRO A 144 9.86 -8.44 8.34
C PRO A 144 9.30 -8.97 9.67
N ALA A 145 8.64 -8.13 10.46
CA ALA A 145 8.10 -8.52 11.76
C ALA A 145 6.80 -9.33 11.68
N SER A 146 6.12 -9.36 10.54
CA SER A 146 4.83 -10.04 10.37
C SER A 146 4.84 -11.24 9.44
N LEU A 147 5.99 -11.64 8.90
CA LEU A 147 6.16 -12.74 7.93
C LEU A 147 5.54 -14.09 8.36
N THR A 148 5.38 -14.33 9.65
CA THR A 148 4.81 -15.57 10.20
C THR A 148 3.42 -15.41 10.78
N THR A 149 2.89 -14.19 10.82
CA THR A 149 1.64 -13.86 11.53
C THR A 149 0.56 -13.29 10.64
N ARG A 150 0.93 -12.56 9.57
CA ARG A 150 0.01 -11.94 8.61
C ARG A 150 0.28 -12.45 7.19
N PRO A 151 -0.75 -12.53 6.34
CA PRO A 151 -0.56 -12.78 4.92
C PRO A 151 0.12 -11.57 4.25
N LEU A 152 0.93 -11.85 3.23
CA LEU A 152 1.60 -10.82 2.45
C LEU A 152 0.58 -9.95 1.70
N ALA A 153 0.95 -8.68 1.55
CA ALA A 153 0.31 -7.77 0.63
C ALA A 153 0.84 -8.07 -0.79
N ASP A 154 0.23 -9.03 -1.46
CA ASP A 154 0.52 -9.39 -2.84
C ASP A 154 -0.77 -9.48 -3.65
N TRP A 155 -0.63 -9.60 -4.97
CA TRP A 155 -1.77 -9.63 -5.89
C TRP A 155 -2.70 -10.81 -5.63
N SER A 156 -2.17 -12.02 -5.48
CA SER A 156 -2.96 -13.24 -5.30
C SER A 156 -3.72 -13.26 -3.98
N ASN A 157 -3.10 -12.76 -2.91
CA ASN A 157 -3.76 -12.61 -1.61
C ASN A 157 -4.86 -11.54 -1.67
N LEU A 158 -4.66 -10.44 -2.42
CA LEU A 158 -5.68 -9.41 -2.61
C LEU A 158 -6.89 -9.97 -3.35
N GLU A 159 -6.70 -10.73 -4.44
CA GLU A 159 -7.79 -11.41 -5.18
C GLU A 159 -8.59 -12.33 -4.25
N THR A 160 -7.88 -13.21 -3.54
CA THR A 160 -8.53 -14.15 -2.62
C THR A 160 -9.26 -13.45 -1.48
N ALA A 161 -8.74 -12.32 -0.97
CA ALA A 161 -9.41 -11.52 0.03
C ALA A 161 -10.68 -10.86 -0.51
N LEU A 162 -10.67 -10.38 -1.76
CA LEU A 162 -11.87 -9.84 -2.43
C LEU A 162 -12.95 -10.90 -2.61
N ASP A 163 -12.57 -12.11 -3.02
CA ASP A 163 -13.48 -13.28 -3.11
C ASP A 163 -14.15 -13.56 -1.76
N ALA A 164 -13.35 -13.60 -0.69
CA ALA A 164 -13.84 -13.89 0.65
C ALA A 164 -14.79 -12.80 1.15
N VAL A 165 -14.50 -11.53 0.91
CA VAL A 165 -15.39 -10.41 1.24
C VAL A 165 -16.67 -10.49 0.42
N ALA A 166 -16.59 -10.74 -0.88
CA ALA A 166 -17.75 -10.88 -1.76
C ALA A 166 -18.70 -12.01 -1.30
N ALA A 167 -18.15 -13.11 -0.78
CA ALA A 167 -18.92 -14.22 -0.24
C ALA A 167 -19.63 -13.91 1.09
N LYS A 168 -19.17 -12.90 1.84
CA LYS A 168 -19.72 -12.54 3.17
C LYS A 168 -20.70 -11.38 3.12
N MET A 169 -20.48 -10.40 2.24
CA MET A 169 -21.29 -9.18 2.15
C MET A 169 -22.51 -9.34 1.23
N ASP A 170 -23.49 -8.44 1.38
CA ASP A 170 -24.50 -8.21 0.35
C ASP A 170 -23.96 -7.17 -0.64
N PRO A 171 -23.59 -7.55 -1.86
CA PRO A 171 -22.93 -6.65 -2.81
C PRO A 171 -23.82 -5.48 -3.26
N LYS A 172 -25.14 -5.54 -2.99
CA LYS A 172 -26.10 -4.47 -3.36
C LYS A 172 -26.29 -3.43 -2.27
N GLN A 173 -26.02 -3.78 -1.02
CA GLN A 173 -26.30 -2.94 0.15
C GLN A 173 -25.04 -2.57 0.93
N ASP A 174 -24.13 -3.53 1.09
CA ASP A 174 -22.94 -3.35 1.92
C ASP A 174 -21.86 -2.58 1.14
N ILE A 175 -20.86 -2.05 1.84
CA ILE A 175 -19.82 -1.20 1.28
C ILE A 175 -18.49 -1.93 1.42
N LEU A 176 -17.77 -2.11 0.32
CA LEU A 176 -16.37 -2.50 0.31
C LEU A 176 -15.49 -1.25 0.48
N LEU A 177 -14.53 -1.29 1.39
CA LEU A 177 -13.49 -0.28 1.55
C LEU A 177 -12.13 -0.91 1.30
N LEU A 178 -11.39 -0.39 0.34
CA LEU A 178 -9.99 -0.75 0.09
C LEU A 178 -9.10 0.38 0.58
N TYR A 179 -8.10 0.05 1.38
CA TYR A 179 -7.09 0.97 1.87
C TYR A 179 -5.71 0.49 1.46
N PHE A 180 -5.09 1.19 0.51
CA PHE A 180 -3.72 0.95 0.09
C PHE A 180 -2.80 1.98 0.74
N THR A 181 -1.72 1.50 1.34
CA THR A 181 -0.65 2.33 1.89
C THR A 181 0.70 1.77 1.49
N THR A 182 1.45 2.55 0.72
CA THR A 182 2.74 2.17 0.16
C THR A 182 3.35 3.37 -0.59
N HIS A 183 4.54 3.19 -1.17
CA HIS A 183 5.07 4.13 -2.15
C HIS A 183 4.33 4.05 -3.50
N GLY A 184 4.40 5.14 -4.26
CA GLY A 184 3.85 5.20 -5.63
C GLY A 184 4.81 5.90 -6.58
N SER A 185 4.80 5.51 -7.84
CA SER A 185 5.64 6.02 -8.93
C SER A 185 4.87 6.89 -9.91
N GLU A 186 5.59 7.65 -10.75
CA GLU A 186 5.00 8.59 -11.73
C GLU A 186 4.10 7.92 -12.78
N ASP A 187 4.31 6.65 -13.06
CA ASP A 187 3.45 5.85 -13.94
C ASP A 187 2.19 5.31 -13.26
N HIS A 188 1.93 5.79 -12.03
CA HIS A 188 0.78 5.41 -11.21
C HIS A 188 0.77 3.93 -10.84
N THR A 189 1.92 3.43 -10.43
CA THR A 189 2.11 2.07 -9.92
C THR A 189 2.40 2.12 -8.42
N LEU A 190 1.73 1.29 -7.65
CA LEU A 190 1.97 1.08 -6.22
C LEU A 190 3.11 0.09 -6.03
N LEU A 191 4.06 0.44 -5.19
CA LEU A 191 5.15 -0.44 -4.81
C LEU A 191 4.60 -1.60 -3.98
N VAL A 192 4.94 -2.82 -4.39
CA VAL A 192 4.71 -4.05 -3.63
C VAL A 192 6.06 -4.70 -3.48
N ASP A 193 6.63 -4.61 -2.28
CA ASP A 193 7.99 -5.05 -2.02
C ASP A 193 8.13 -5.78 -0.68
N MET A 194 8.85 -6.88 -0.73
CA MET A 194 9.36 -7.62 0.41
C MET A 194 10.59 -8.41 -0.06
N ASP A 195 11.65 -7.68 -0.45
CA ASP A 195 12.88 -8.28 -1.00
C ASP A 195 13.39 -9.42 -0.10
N PRO A 196 13.77 -10.59 -0.65
CA PRO A 196 13.89 -10.94 -2.09
C PRO A 196 12.68 -11.68 -2.69
N LEU A 197 11.46 -11.48 -2.19
CA LEU A 197 10.26 -12.14 -2.74
C LEU A 197 9.89 -11.54 -4.10
N PRO A 198 9.53 -12.37 -5.10
CA PRO A 198 9.15 -11.91 -6.44
C PRO A 198 7.69 -11.45 -6.45
N LEU A 199 7.40 -10.25 -5.93
CA LEU A 199 6.05 -9.70 -5.84
C LEU A 199 5.75 -8.77 -7.03
N ASP A 200 4.55 -8.90 -7.58
CA ASP A 200 4.06 -8.05 -8.66
C ASP A 200 3.58 -6.70 -8.13
N GLN A 201 3.91 -5.64 -8.87
CA GLN A 201 3.46 -4.28 -8.58
C GLN A 201 1.98 -4.09 -8.97
N ILE A 202 1.30 -3.10 -8.37
CA ILE A 202 -0.11 -2.82 -8.67
C ILE A 202 -0.24 -1.50 -9.44
N GLY A 203 -0.50 -1.57 -10.73
CA GLY A 203 -0.76 -0.41 -11.56
C GLY A 203 -2.20 0.11 -11.42
N ALA A 204 -2.38 1.42 -11.62
CA ALA A 204 -3.71 2.03 -11.57
C ALA A 204 -4.70 1.43 -12.58
N ARG A 205 -4.21 0.82 -13.67
CA ARG A 205 -5.04 0.20 -14.71
C ARG A 205 -5.42 -1.25 -14.40
N ASP A 206 -4.77 -1.86 -13.42
CA ASP A 206 -4.99 -3.26 -13.07
C ASP A 206 -6.15 -3.42 -12.08
N LEU A 207 -6.27 -2.49 -11.12
CA LEU A 207 -7.34 -2.52 -10.10
C LEU A 207 -8.78 -2.56 -10.66
N PRO A 208 -9.14 -1.88 -11.75
CA PRO A 208 -10.48 -2.01 -12.33
C PRO A 208 -10.82 -3.43 -12.78
N GLY A 209 -9.83 -4.18 -13.28
CA GLY A 209 -10.01 -5.59 -13.69
C GLY A 209 -10.46 -6.45 -12.51
N ILE A 210 -9.64 -6.50 -11.47
CA ILE A 210 -9.90 -7.31 -10.27
C ILE A 210 -11.20 -6.90 -9.56
N LEU A 211 -11.49 -5.59 -9.47
CA LEU A 211 -12.74 -5.10 -8.88
C LEU A 211 -13.96 -5.37 -9.75
N GLY A 212 -13.78 -5.49 -11.06
CA GLY A 212 -14.85 -5.78 -12.02
C GLY A 212 -15.32 -7.24 -12.00
N GLU A 213 -14.52 -8.15 -11.47
CA GLU A 213 -14.88 -9.57 -11.32
C GLU A 213 -15.94 -9.79 -10.23
N HIS A 214 -16.14 -8.79 -9.37
CA HIS A 214 -17.09 -8.88 -8.25
C HIS A 214 -18.24 -7.89 -8.40
N PRO A 215 -19.47 -8.24 -7.96
CA PRO A 215 -20.64 -7.41 -8.09
C PRO A 215 -20.75 -6.29 -7.04
N PHE A 216 -19.64 -5.76 -6.52
CA PHE A 216 -19.65 -4.69 -5.52
C PHE A 216 -20.30 -3.41 -6.06
N ARG A 217 -21.49 -3.09 -5.58
CA ARG A 217 -22.20 -1.88 -5.96
C ARG A 217 -21.64 -0.62 -5.32
N HIS A 218 -21.21 -0.71 -4.07
CA HIS A 218 -20.69 0.42 -3.30
C HIS A 218 -19.26 0.14 -2.88
N LYS A 219 -18.33 0.98 -3.34
CA LYS A 219 -16.90 0.87 -3.09
C LYS A 219 -16.31 2.20 -2.62
N VAL A 220 -15.43 2.15 -1.64
CA VAL A 220 -14.53 3.23 -1.27
C VAL A 220 -13.12 2.74 -1.47
N VAL A 221 -12.35 3.41 -2.31
CA VAL A 221 -10.94 3.09 -2.56
C VAL A 221 -10.10 4.26 -2.08
N ILE A 222 -9.24 3.99 -1.11
CA ILE A 222 -8.30 4.97 -0.54
C ILE A 222 -6.90 4.53 -0.96
N VAL A 223 -6.19 5.40 -1.66
CA VAL A 223 -4.82 5.15 -2.10
C VAL A 223 -3.90 6.18 -1.46
N ASN A 224 -3.24 5.76 -0.38
CA ASN A 224 -2.27 6.55 0.36
C ASN A 224 -0.86 6.30 -0.18
N ALA A 225 -0.55 6.94 -1.31
CA ALA A 225 0.72 6.82 -2.02
C ALA A 225 1.00 8.11 -2.80
N CYS A 226 2.28 8.34 -3.15
CA CYS A 226 2.63 9.38 -4.11
C CYS A 226 2.01 9.07 -5.49
N TYR A 227 1.73 10.08 -6.30
CA TYR A 227 1.15 9.96 -7.64
C TYR A 227 -0.19 9.19 -7.70
N SER A 228 -0.84 8.99 -6.56
CA SER A 228 -2.10 8.22 -6.44
C SER A 228 -3.29 8.85 -7.17
N GLY A 229 -3.21 10.14 -7.54
CA GLY A 229 -4.23 10.80 -8.37
C GLY A 229 -4.53 10.06 -9.69
N GLY A 230 -3.55 9.33 -10.23
CA GLY A 230 -3.71 8.50 -11.43
C GLY A 230 -4.68 7.32 -11.28
N PHE A 231 -5.02 6.94 -10.05
CA PHE A 231 -6.02 5.90 -9.78
C PHE A 231 -7.47 6.39 -9.95
N ILE A 232 -7.70 7.72 -9.95
CA ILE A 232 -9.07 8.28 -10.05
C ILE A 232 -9.72 7.96 -11.40
N PRO A 233 -9.09 8.25 -12.58
CA PRO A 233 -9.76 8.04 -13.86
C PRO A 233 -10.16 6.57 -14.10
N PRO A 234 -9.31 5.56 -13.92
CA PRO A 234 -9.66 4.17 -14.23
C PRO A 234 -10.66 3.56 -13.25
N LEU A 235 -10.70 4.03 -11.99
CA LEU A 235 -11.62 3.51 -10.96
C LEU A 235 -12.97 4.25 -10.91
N ARG A 236 -13.10 5.36 -11.65
CA ARG A 236 -14.32 6.16 -11.63
C ARG A 236 -15.51 5.37 -12.15
N GLY A 237 -16.59 5.34 -11.35
CA GLY A 237 -17.82 4.68 -11.76
C GLY A 237 -18.96 4.89 -10.76
N PRO A 238 -20.20 4.48 -11.12
CA PRO A 238 -21.33 4.54 -10.21
C PRO A 238 -21.05 3.78 -8.91
N GLY A 239 -21.39 4.39 -7.78
CA GLY A 239 -21.21 3.77 -6.45
C GLY A 239 -19.76 3.64 -5.99
N THR A 240 -18.79 4.26 -6.68
CA THR A 240 -17.39 4.25 -6.29
C THR A 240 -16.97 5.63 -5.80
N MET A 241 -16.40 5.68 -4.59
CA MET A 241 -15.69 6.83 -4.04
C MET A 241 -14.19 6.53 -4.08
N ILE A 242 -13.40 7.48 -4.55
CA ILE A 242 -11.94 7.34 -4.62
C ILE A 242 -11.32 8.49 -3.84
N ILE A 243 -10.39 8.17 -2.95
CA ILE A 243 -9.63 9.13 -2.14
C ILE A 243 -8.16 8.87 -2.39
N THR A 244 -7.40 9.90 -2.74
CA THR A 244 -5.98 9.81 -3.02
C THR A 244 -5.22 10.83 -2.18
N ALA A 245 -3.95 10.52 -1.84
CA ALA A 245 -3.10 11.42 -1.06
C ALA A 245 -2.46 12.50 -1.91
N ALA A 246 -2.22 12.27 -3.21
CA ALA A 246 -1.58 13.21 -4.14
C ALA A 246 -2.05 12.96 -5.59
#